data_0de4d9a75e56ad905665c9937440b173
#
_entry.id   0de4d9a75e56ad905665c9937440b173
#
_cell.length_a   1.000
_cell.length_b   1.000
_cell.length_c   1.000
_cell.angle_alpha   90.00
_cell.angle_beta   90.00
_cell.angle_gamma   90.00
#
_symmetry.space_group_name_H-M   'P 1'
#
loop_
_entity.id
_entity.type
_entity.pdbx_description
1 polymer ?
#
loop_
_entity_poly.entity_id
_entity_poly.type
_entity_poly.pdbx_seq_one_letter_code
_entity_poly.pdbx_strand_id
1 'polypeptide(L)'
;MTFLPNPTEPRDLPGRVHLTMPAEIDFCNAEQLLPLIVSEAQARGDRLEVLVLDLTATCFMDSQGIRLINDIRHRLRPGARMRLVARPEGVASRVLELTGLRRDVPVYDNLAEAMAS
;
A
#
# COMPACT_ATOMS: atom_id res chain seq x y z
N MET A 1 12.15 14.52 -3.53
CA MET A 1 11.32 14.07 -2.42
C MET A 1 11.35 12.56 -2.30
N THR A 2 11.45 12.11 -1.10
CA THR A 2 11.49 10.68 -0.85
C THR A 2 10.29 10.29 -0.01
N PHE A 3 9.49 9.37 -0.52
CA PHE A 3 8.44 8.80 0.28
C PHE A 3 8.85 7.44 0.83
N LEU A 4 9.99 6.94 0.37
CA LEU A 4 10.39 5.58 0.64
C LEU A 4 10.41 5.28 2.12
N PRO A 5 9.79 4.20 2.50
CA PRO A 5 9.79 3.77 3.87
C PRO A 5 11.17 3.29 4.26
N ASN A 6 11.36 3.17 5.53
CA ASN A 6 12.54 2.54 6.05
C ASN A 6 12.30 1.02 6.13
N PRO A 7 12.91 0.23 5.26
CA PRO A 7 12.66 -1.22 5.27
C PRO A 7 13.21 -1.91 6.51
N THR A 8 13.94 -1.19 7.34
CA THR A 8 14.48 -1.75 8.57
C THR A 8 13.61 -1.41 9.79
N GLU A 9 12.38 -0.95 9.56
CA GLU A 9 11.45 -0.69 10.65
C GLU A 9 11.35 -1.91 11.56
N PRO A 10 11.45 -1.69 12.89
CA PRO A 10 11.43 -2.83 13.82
C PRO A 10 10.18 -3.69 13.76
N ARG A 11 9.08 -3.12 13.27
CA ARG A 11 7.82 -3.85 13.18
C ARG A 11 7.72 -4.73 11.95
N ASP A 12 8.68 -4.64 11.03
CA ASP A 12 8.66 -5.53 9.87
C ASP A 12 8.92 -6.95 10.33
N LEU A 13 7.99 -7.82 10.03
CA LEU A 13 8.11 -9.23 10.34
C LEU A 13 8.63 -9.98 9.12
N PRO A 14 9.18 -11.17 9.31
CA PRO A 14 9.60 -11.97 8.15
C PRO A 14 8.44 -12.13 7.17
N GLY A 15 8.69 -11.83 5.92
CA GLY A 15 7.68 -11.94 4.88
C GLY A 15 6.70 -10.79 4.81
N ARG A 16 6.78 -9.82 5.71
CA ARG A 16 5.86 -8.68 5.72
C ARG A 16 6.61 -7.38 5.52
N VAL A 17 6.12 -6.58 4.59
CA VAL A 17 6.73 -5.30 4.25
C VAL A 17 5.70 -4.21 4.45
N HIS A 18 6.10 -3.15 5.15
CA HIS A 18 5.27 -1.98 5.38
C HIS A 18 5.84 -0.80 4.61
N LEU A 19 5.05 -0.22 3.74
CA LEU A 19 5.44 0.95 2.97
C LEU A 19 4.47 2.09 3.24
N THR A 20 5.01 3.23 3.66
CA THR A 20 4.21 4.43 3.91
C THR A 20 4.03 5.18 2.61
N MET A 21 2.77 5.46 2.26
CA MET A 21 2.46 6.17 1.04
C MET A 21 2.51 7.68 1.27
N PRO A 22 2.77 8.46 0.20
CA PRO A 22 2.89 9.91 0.34
C PRO A 22 1.55 10.58 0.65
N ALA A 23 1.63 11.86 1.03
CA ALA A 23 0.44 12.64 1.36
C ALA A 23 -0.51 12.80 0.19
N GLU A 24 0.02 12.80 -1.02
CA GLU A 24 -0.79 12.93 -2.24
C GLU A 24 -0.45 11.83 -3.21
N ILE A 25 -1.48 11.21 -3.77
CA ILE A 25 -1.31 10.19 -4.81
C ILE A 25 -2.23 10.57 -5.97
N ASP A 26 -1.63 11.06 -7.04
CA ASP A 26 -2.37 11.56 -8.20
C ASP A 26 -1.61 11.23 -9.48
N PHE A 27 -2.10 11.75 -10.60
CA PHE A 27 -1.46 11.46 -11.88
C PHE A 27 -0.04 12.03 -11.98
N CYS A 28 0.33 12.98 -11.12
CA CYS A 28 1.67 13.56 -11.15
C CYS A 28 2.72 12.62 -10.59
N ASN A 29 2.37 11.76 -9.64
CA ASN A 29 3.35 10.90 -8.99
C ASN A 29 3.04 9.41 -9.06
N ALA A 30 1.82 9.01 -9.40
CA ALA A 30 1.45 7.60 -9.39
C ALA A 30 2.34 6.75 -10.29
N GLU A 31 2.66 7.26 -11.47
CA GLU A 31 3.47 6.54 -12.44
C GLU A 31 4.89 6.29 -11.92
N GLN A 32 5.42 7.23 -11.14
CA GLN A 32 6.76 7.10 -10.57
C GLN A 32 6.77 6.20 -9.33
N LEU A 33 5.67 6.17 -8.61
CA LEU A 33 5.57 5.35 -7.40
C LEU A 33 5.52 3.86 -7.71
N LEU A 34 4.90 3.50 -8.83
CA LEU A 34 4.73 2.09 -9.17
C LEU A 34 6.05 1.32 -9.21
N PRO A 35 7.07 1.74 -9.98
CA PRO A 35 8.31 0.97 -10.01
C PRO A 35 9.03 0.96 -8.66
N LEU A 36 8.91 2.02 -7.87
CA LEU A 36 9.55 2.06 -6.56
C LEU A 36 8.95 1.02 -5.63
N ILE A 37 7.62 0.94 -5.59
CA ILE A 37 6.93 0.00 -4.71
C ILE A 37 7.13 -1.43 -5.19
N VAL A 38 7.03 -1.65 -6.49
CA VAL A 38 7.24 -2.99 -7.06
C VAL A 38 8.66 -3.47 -6.79
N SER A 39 9.64 -2.56 -6.89
CA SER A 39 11.02 -2.89 -6.62
C SER A 39 11.21 -3.33 -5.16
N GLU A 40 10.59 -2.64 -4.22
CA GLU A 40 10.65 -3.03 -2.81
C GLU A 40 10.04 -4.40 -2.58
N ALA A 41 8.92 -4.68 -3.23
CA ALA A 41 8.27 -5.97 -3.11
C ALA A 41 9.13 -7.09 -3.70
N GLN A 42 9.71 -6.83 -4.88
CA GLN A 42 10.53 -7.82 -5.56
C GLN A 42 11.83 -8.12 -4.83
N ALA A 43 12.34 -7.16 -4.07
CA ALA A 43 13.56 -7.36 -3.30
C ALA A 43 13.40 -8.46 -2.26
N ARG A 44 12.18 -8.76 -1.85
CA ARG A 44 11.90 -9.84 -0.90
C ARG A 44 11.78 -11.20 -1.58
N GLY A 45 11.57 -11.22 -2.89
CA GLY A 45 11.48 -12.46 -3.66
C GLY A 45 10.38 -13.37 -3.14
N ASP A 46 10.70 -14.66 -3.03
CA ASP A 46 9.73 -15.66 -2.60
C ASP A 46 9.36 -15.55 -1.13
N ARG A 47 10.06 -14.72 -0.37
CA ARG A 47 9.78 -14.55 1.04
C ARG A 47 8.67 -13.57 1.30
N LEU A 48 8.25 -12.80 0.30
CA LEU A 48 7.17 -11.84 0.48
C LEU A 48 5.85 -12.57 0.67
N GLU A 49 5.22 -12.36 1.81
CA GLU A 49 3.90 -12.91 2.10
C GLU A 49 2.83 -11.84 2.11
N VAL A 50 3.16 -10.68 2.66
CA VAL A 50 2.21 -9.58 2.80
C VAL A 50 2.88 -8.25 2.52
N LEU A 51 2.26 -7.46 1.66
CA LEU A 51 2.66 -6.07 1.43
C LEU A 51 1.58 -5.18 2.03
N VAL A 52 1.96 -4.35 2.99
CA VAL A 52 1.05 -3.40 3.63
C VAL A 52 1.36 -2.01 3.10
N LEU A 53 0.39 -1.39 2.46
CA LEU A 53 0.49 -0.01 2.01
C LEU A 53 -0.24 0.88 3.02
N ASP A 54 0.49 1.76 3.66
CA ASP A 54 -0.04 2.61 4.72
C ASP A 54 -0.44 3.96 4.14
N LEU A 55 -1.74 4.19 4.09
CA LEU A 55 -2.33 5.41 3.55
C LEU A 55 -2.76 6.38 4.65
N THR A 56 -2.33 6.16 5.89
CA THR A 56 -2.80 7.01 6.99
C THR A 56 -2.36 8.47 6.85
N ALA A 57 -1.23 8.72 6.20
CA ALA A 57 -0.76 10.07 5.95
C ALA A 57 -1.30 10.66 4.64
N THR A 58 -2.02 9.86 3.85
CA THR A 58 -2.49 10.30 2.54
C THR A 58 -3.74 11.16 2.72
N CYS A 59 -3.64 12.41 2.31
CA CYS A 59 -4.73 13.38 2.44
C CYS A 59 -5.37 13.72 1.09
N PHE A 60 -4.82 13.25 0.00
CA PHE A 60 -5.42 13.40 -1.32
C PHE A 60 -5.12 12.16 -2.16
N MET A 61 -6.14 11.64 -2.81
CA MET A 61 -5.97 10.50 -3.72
C MET A 61 -7.08 10.56 -4.77
N ASP A 62 -6.70 10.48 -6.04
CA ASP A 62 -7.65 10.44 -7.13
C ASP A 62 -7.71 9.03 -7.75
N SER A 63 -8.36 8.91 -8.90
CA SER A 63 -8.51 7.63 -9.58
C SER A 63 -7.17 7.00 -9.96
N GLN A 64 -6.13 7.80 -10.14
CA GLN A 64 -4.80 7.27 -10.46
C GLN A 64 -4.21 6.56 -9.24
N GLY A 65 -4.56 6.98 -8.04
CA GLY A 65 -4.16 6.27 -6.83
C GLY A 65 -4.77 4.89 -6.76
N ILE A 66 -6.03 4.77 -7.12
CA ILE A 66 -6.70 3.47 -7.16
C ILE A 66 -6.07 2.57 -8.22
N ARG A 67 -5.79 3.14 -9.39
CA ARG A 67 -5.13 2.41 -10.46
C ARG A 67 -3.76 1.92 -10.02
N LEU A 68 -3.01 2.78 -9.33
CA LEU A 68 -1.70 2.43 -8.80
C LEU A 68 -1.79 1.22 -7.87
N ILE A 69 -2.72 1.25 -6.93
CA ILE A 69 -2.90 0.15 -5.98
C ILE A 69 -3.24 -1.15 -6.72
N ASN A 70 -4.14 -1.08 -7.68
CA ASN A 70 -4.48 -2.25 -8.48
C ASN A 70 -3.29 -2.78 -9.28
N ASP A 71 -2.51 -1.88 -9.88
CA ASP A 71 -1.34 -2.28 -10.66
C ASP A 71 -0.30 -2.95 -9.78
N ILE A 72 -0.08 -2.43 -8.57
CA ILE A 72 0.83 -3.06 -7.62
C ILE A 72 0.34 -4.46 -7.27
N ARG A 73 -0.94 -4.56 -6.97
CA ARG A 73 -1.54 -5.84 -6.58
C ARG A 73 -1.33 -6.92 -7.65
N HIS A 74 -1.50 -6.54 -8.91
CA HIS A 74 -1.36 -7.48 -10.00
C HIS A 74 0.11 -7.86 -10.29
N ARG A 75 1.04 -7.10 -9.76
CA ARG A 75 2.47 -7.38 -9.97
C ARG A 75 3.11 -8.11 -8.80
N LEU A 76 2.35 -8.39 -7.75
CA LEU A 76 2.87 -9.18 -6.64
C LEU A 76 3.00 -10.64 -7.09
N ARG A 77 3.98 -11.33 -6.50
CA ARG A 77 4.14 -12.75 -6.80
C ARG A 77 2.90 -13.53 -6.37
N PRO A 78 2.62 -14.67 -7.00
CA PRO A 78 1.51 -15.52 -6.57
C PRO A 78 1.70 -15.92 -5.10
N GLY A 79 0.64 -15.81 -4.33
CA GLY A 79 0.68 -16.12 -2.91
C GLY A 79 0.97 -14.94 -2.01
N ALA A 80 1.52 -13.86 -2.53
CA ALA A 80 1.69 -12.64 -1.75
C ALA A 80 0.35 -11.91 -1.70
N ARG A 81 0.07 -11.29 -0.56
CA ARG A 81 -1.18 -10.57 -0.34
C ARG A 81 -0.91 -9.11 -0.10
N MET A 82 -1.86 -8.28 -0.51
CA MET A 82 -1.82 -6.86 -0.25
C MET A 82 -2.81 -6.52 0.85
N ARG A 83 -2.42 -5.60 1.73
CA ARG A 83 -3.31 -5.04 2.74
C ARG A 83 -3.10 -3.55 2.77
N LEU A 84 -4.17 -2.82 3.06
CA LEU A 84 -4.12 -1.37 3.12
C LEU A 84 -4.44 -0.91 4.54
N VAL A 85 -3.84 0.22 4.92
CA VAL A 85 -4.19 0.88 6.17
C VAL A 85 -4.68 2.27 5.80
N ALA A 86 -5.84 2.66 6.30
CA ALA A 86 -6.41 3.97 6.01
C ALA A 86 -7.21 4.44 7.22
N ARG A 87 -7.18 5.75 7.47
CA ARG A 87 -7.99 6.30 8.55
C ARG A 87 -9.47 6.10 8.22
N PRO A 88 -10.28 5.65 9.17
CA PRO A 88 -11.69 5.35 8.89
C PRO A 88 -12.47 6.51 8.26
N GLU A 89 -12.14 7.75 8.61
CA GLU A 89 -12.82 8.92 8.08
C GLU A 89 -11.95 9.75 7.15
N GLY A 90 -10.83 9.18 6.70
CA GLY A 90 -9.90 9.89 5.83
C GLY A 90 -10.31 9.84 4.37
N VAL A 91 -9.65 10.69 3.58
CA VAL A 91 -9.90 10.77 2.14
C VAL A 91 -9.61 9.42 1.47
N ALA A 92 -8.50 8.79 1.82
CA ALA A 92 -8.15 7.52 1.20
C ALA A 92 -9.22 6.46 1.43
N SER A 93 -9.71 6.35 2.67
CA SER A 93 -10.75 5.38 3.00
C SER A 93 -12.01 5.62 2.17
N ARG A 94 -12.38 6.88 2.00
CA ARG A 94 -13.56 7.23 1.23
C ARG A 94 -13.41 6.87 -0.24
N VAL A 95 -12.24 7.15 -0.82
CA VAL A 95 -11.99 6.80 -2.21
C VAL A 95 -12.00 5.29 -2.40
N LEU A 96 -11.40 4.55 -1.47
CA LEU A 96 -11.42 3.09 -1.52
C LEU A 96 -12.84 2.54 -1.47
N GLU A 97 -13.68 3.14 -0.63
CA GLU A 97 -15.07 2.71 -0.52
C GLU A 97 -15.86 3.01 -1.78
N LEU A 98 -15.74 4.24 -2.29
CA LEU A 98 -16.50 4.66 -3.46
C LEU A 98 -16.13 3.90 -4.73
N THR A 99 -14.88 3.48 -4.85
CA THR A 99 -14.42 2.75 -6.03
C THR A 99 -14.62 1.26 -5.92
N GLY A 100 -14.98 0.77 -4.75
CA GLY A 100 -15.20 -0.66 -4.54
C GLY A 100 -13.93 -1.46 -4.31
N LEU A 101 -12.77 -0.83 -4.25
CA LEU A 101 -11.52 -1.55 -4.07
C LEU A 101 -11.47 -2.30 -2.73
N ARG A 102 -12.20 -1.82 -1.73
CA ARG A 102 -12.29 -2.51 -0.44
C ARG A 102 -12.80 -3.94 -0.55
N ARG A 103 -13.52 -4.26 -1.60
CA ARG A 103 -14.04 -5.61 -1.81
C ARG A 103 -12.93 -6.57 -2.17
N ASP A 104 -11.90 -6.07 -2.83
CA ASP A 104 -10.82 -6.90 -3.35
C ASP A 104 -9.59 -6.90 -2.45
N VAL A 105 -9.40 -5.83 -1.69
CA VAL A 105 -8.22 -5.68 -0.85
C VAL A 105 -8.66 -5.31 0.57
N PRO A 106 -8.22 -6.08 1.59
CA PRO A 106 -8.58 -5.75 2.97
C PRO A 106 -8.00 -4.40 3.38
N VAL A 107 -8.83 -3.62 4.07
CA VAL A 107 -8.45 -2.31 4.57
C VAL A 107 -8.58 -2.32 6.09
N TYR A 108 -7.53 -1.89 6.78
CA TYR A 108 -7.47 -1.90 8.23
C TYR A 108 -7.40 -0.47 8.75
N ASP A 109 -7.87 -0.27 9.97
CA ASP A 109 -7.87 1.04 10.59
C ASP A 109 -6.52 1.43 11.17
N ASN A 110 -5.68 0.45 11.45
CA ASN A 110 -4.37 0.73 12.01
C ASN A 110 -3.35 -0.29 11.50
N LEU A 111 -2.09 0.10 11.60
CA LEU A 111 -0.99 -0.69 11.09
C LEU A 111 -0.81 -2.01 11.83
N ALA A 112 -1.01 -2.00 13.14
CA ALA A 112 -0.80 -3.20 13.94
C ALA A 112 -1.71 -4.34 13.48
N GLU A 113 -2.97 -4.04 13.20
CA GLU A 113 -3.90 -5.05 12.71
C GLU A 113 -3.51 -5.55 11.33
N ALA A 114 -3.10 -4.64 10.45
CA ALA A 114 -2.72 -5.01 9.09
C ALA A 114 -1.47 -5.89 9.08
N MET A 115 -0.56 -5.66 10.01
CA MET A 115 0.67 -6.45 10.09
C MET A 115 0.45 -7.80 10.75
N ALA A 116 -0.52 -7.88 11.67
CA ALA A 116 -0.75 -9.09 12.44
C ALA A 116 -1.61 -10.14 11.75
N SER A 117 -2.49 -9.68 10.86
CA SER A 117 -3.49 -10.58 10.29
C SER A 117 -3.01 -11.42 9.13
#